data_20e82fae35ebe3a9ee8f3796d71e9754
#
_entry.id   20e82fae35ebe3a9ee8f3796d71e9754
#
_cell.length_a   1.000
_cell.length_b   1.000
_cell.length_c   1.000
_cell.angle_alpha   90.00
_cell.angle_beta   90.00
_cell.angle_gamma   90.00
#
_symmetry.space_group_name_H-M   'P 1'
#
loop_
_entity.id
_entity.type
_entity.pdbx_description
1 polymer ?
#
loop_
_entity_poly.entity_id
_entity_poly.type
_entity_poly.pdbx_seq_one_letter_code
_entity_poly.pdbx_strand_id
1 'polypeptide(L)'
;QGAFSSNANFYLASIAFAKKDMEEAKRLFSLVLESGDTKFREESWARKAEIEYLDKDYAAAMESFKHLQAVAENPENKEAAKLGLMRCAELTGQPQEALLAANDLLKEPKLSPEIMSEARYVRAKAYISLKQENKALADLKEISKDTRTIHGAEAKYLLAQLYYDNKDDTTAQTVLMNFIENGTPHQYWLARGFILLADIYIRQGDDFQARQYLTSLQNNYKGDDEIAAMIEDRLGKLKK
;
A
#
# COMPACT_ATOMS: atom_id res chain seq x y z
N GLN A 1 39.90 -21.96 1.42
CA GLN A 1 39.73 -20.56 1.87
C GLN A 1 38.28 -20.09 1.98
N GLY A 2 37.31 -20.68 1.24
CA GLY A 2 35.94 -20.17 1.16
C GLY A 2 35.09 -20.23 2.46
N ALA A 3 35.01 -21.37 3.15
CA ALA A 3 34.07 -21.54 4.27
C ALA A 3 34.43 -20.72 5.52
N PHE A 4 35.71 -20.59 5.88
CA PHE A 4 36.16 -19.75 7.01
C PHE A 4 35.96 -18.27 6.74
N SER A 5 36.15 -17.83 5.49
CA SER A 5 35.93 -16.45 5.06
C SER A 5 34.45 -16.10 5.09
N SER A 6 33.58 -17.01 4.63
CA SER A 6 32.12 -16.82 4.64
C SER A 6 31.57 -16.70 6.07
N ASN A 7 32.02 -17.56 7.00
CA ASN A 7 31.61 -17.48 8.40
C ASN A 7 32.04 -16.16 9.03
N ALA A 8 33.32 -15.74 8.82
CA ALA A 8 33.81 -14.50 9.35
C ALA A 8 33.05 -13.28 8.80
N ASN A 9 32.83 -13.24 7.49
CA ASN A 9 32.07 -12.18 6.85
C ASN A 9 30.62 -12.10 7.38
N PHE A 10 29.96 -13.23 7.60
CA PHE A 10 28.60 -13.24 8.17
C PHE A 10 28.55 -12.62 9.57
N TYR A 11 29.44 -13.02 10.48
CA TYR A 11 29.45 -12.46 11.83
C TYR A 11 29.85 -10.97 11.84
N LEU A 12 30.82 -10.57 11.00
CA LEU A 12 31.15 -9.15 10.84
C LEU A 12 29.97 -8.34 10.27
N ALA A 13 29.26 -8.88 9.26
CA ALA A 13 28.06 -8.27 8.71
C ALA A 13 26.98 -8.08 9.79
N SER A 14 26.76 -9.12 10.61
CA SER A 14 25.79 -9.06 11.71
C SER A 14 26.17 -8.03 12.77
N ILE A 15 27.45 -7.88 13.07
CA ILE A 15 27.95 -6.84 13.98
C ILE A 15 27.75 -5.44 13.37
N ALA A 16 28.09 -5.24 12.09
CA ALA A 16 27.88 -3.98 11.38
C ALA A 16 26.39 -3.60 11.35
N PHE A 17 25.51 -4.56 11.05
CA PHE A 17 24.07 -4.38 11.06
C PHE A 17 23.55 -3.94 12.46
N ALA A 18 24.00 -4.62 13.52
CA ALA A 18 23.64 -4.27 14.90
C ALA A 18 24.13 -2.87 15.30
N LYS A 19 25.26 -2.41 14.75
CA LYS A 19 25.80 -1.06 14.93
C LYS A 19 25.15 -0.02 14.02
N LYS A 20 24.18 -0.42 13.16
CA LYS A 20 23.53 0.41 12.14
C LYS A 20 24.49 0.93 11.05
N ASP A 21 25.63 0.27 10.85
CA ASP A 21 26.51 0.48 9.70
C ASP A 21 25.99 -0.34 8.51
N MET A 22 24.92 0.19 7.87
CA MET A 22 24.17 -0.54 6.84
C MET A 22 25.00 -0.74 5.57
N GLU A 23 25.85 0.20 5.20
CA GLU A 23 26.73 0.08 4.04
C GLU A 23 27.72 -1.08 4.20
N GLU A 24 28.42 -1.13 5.32
CA GLU A 24 29.37 -2.21 5.60
C GLU A 24 28.64 -3.56 5.78
N ALA A 25 27.48 -3.56 6.45
CA ALA A 25 26.68 -4.76 6.59
C ALA A 25 26.27 -5.33 5.23
N LYS A 26 25.74 -4.49 4.33
CA LYS A 26 25.33 -4.88 2.96
C LYS A 26 26.51 -5.44 2.17
N ARG A 27 27.65 -4.77 2.22
CA ARG A 27 28.89 -5.23 1.56
C ARG A 27 29.32 -6.61 2.04
N LEU A 28 29.34 -6.81 3.36
CA LEU A 28 29.77 -8.08 3.96
C LEU A 28 28.77 -9.22 3.71
N PHE A 29 27.44 -8.97 3.80
CA PHE A 29 26.44 -9.97 3.41
C PHE A 29 26.56 -10.35 1.93
N SER A 30 26.86 -9.40 1.04
CA SER A 30 27.11 -9.70 -0.37
C SER A 30 28.32 -10.65 -0.56
N LEU A 31 29.42 -10.43 0.17
CA LEU A 31 30.55 -11.35 0.15
C LEU A 31 30.22 -12.77 0.64
N VAL A 32 29.30 -12.87 1.64
CA VAL A 32 28.78 -14.19 2.07
C VAL A 32 28.05 -14.87 0.92
N LEU A 33 27.19 -14.14 0.22
CA LEU A 33 26.38 -14.66 -0.89
C LEU A 33 27.21 -15.06 -2.12
N GLU A 34 28.30 -14.33 -2.40
CA GLU A 34 29.26 -14.62 -3.47
C GLU A 34 30.08 -15.89 -3.21
N SER A 35 30.25 -16.27 -1.95
CA SER A 35 31.04 -17.45 -1.58
C SER A 35 30.36 -18.79 -1.91
N GLY A 36 29.16 -18.78 -2.45
CA GLY A 36 28.39 -19.94 -2.86
C GLY A 36 27.41 -20.46 -1.81
N ASP A 37 27.22 -21.78 -1.76
CA ASP A 37 26.29 -22.38 -0.82
C ASP A 37 26.86 -22.35 0.60
N THR A 38 26.11 -21.74 1.52
CA THR A 38 26.50 -21.55 2.91
C THR A 38 25.24 -21.64 3.79
N LYS A 39 25.40 -22.15 5.01
CA LYS A 39 24.32 -22.17 6.02
C LYS A 39 23.79 -20.78 6.37
N PHE A 40 24.49 -19.70 5.98
CA PHE A 40 24.09 -18.32 6.23
C PHE A 40 23.40 -17.67 5.03
N ARG A 41 23.18 -18.41 3.93
CA ARG A 41 22.64 -17.87 2.67
C ARG A 41 21.26 -17.24 2.87
N GLU A 42 20.37 -17.95 3.55
CA GLU A 42 19.01 -17.47 3.82
C GLU A 42 19.01 -16.17 4.62
N GLU A 43 19.73 -16.14 5.77
CA GLU A 43 19.80 -14.96 6.63
C GLU A 43 20.52 -13.79 5.93
N SER A 44 21.54 -14.07 5.13
CA SER A 44 22.24 -13.04 4.38
C SER A 44 21.36 -12.37 3.34
N TRP A 45 20.51 -13.13 2.63
CA TRP A 45 19.52 -12.56 1.71
C TRP A 45 18.46 -11.75 2.46
N ALA A 46 17.98 -12.24 3.61
CA ALA A 46 16.99 -11.54 4.42
C ALA A 46 17.53 -10.17 4.88
N ARG A 47 18.75 -10.13 5.42
CA ARG A 47 19.37 -8.87 5.89
C ARG A 47 19.72 -7.92 4.76
N LYS A 48 20.23 -8.44 3.64
CA LYS A 48 20.52 -7.62 2.47
C LYS A 48 19.25 -6.97 1.93
N ALA A 49 18.18 -7.75 1.77
CA ALA A 49 16.88 -7.24 1.30
C ALA A 49 16.31 -6.16 2.25
N GLU A 50 16.41 -6.39 3.57
CA GLU A 50 15.99 -5.42 4.59
C GLU A 50 16.75 -4.10 4.48
N ILE A 51 18.08 -4.15 4.34
CA ILE A 51 18.93 -2.95 4.18
C ILE A 51 18.53 -2.20 2.91
N GLU A 52 18.42 -2.87 1.77
CA GLU A 52 18.06 -2.25 0.49
C GLU A 52 16.66 -1.61 0.55
N TYR A 53 15.71 -2.26 1.24
CA TYR A 53 14.37 -1.69 1.46
C TYR A 53 14.41 -0.42 2.33
N LEU A 54 15.19 -0.42 3.41
CA LEU A 54 15.36 0.74 4.28
C LEU A 54 16.08 1.90 3.58
N ASP A 55 17.02 1.59 2.69
CA ASP A 55 17.70 2.56 1.82
C ASP A 55 16.80 3.09 0.68
N LYS A 56 15.56 2.58 0.60
CA LYS A 56 14.58 2.87 -0.47
C LYS A 56 15.03 2.44 -1.87
N ASP A 57 16.02 1.57 -1.96
CA ASP A 57 16.38 0.89 -3.21
C ASP A 57 15.45 -0.31 -3.42
N TYR A 58 14.18 0.00 -3.70
CA TYR A 58 13.14 -1.01 -3.80
C TYR A 58 13.35 -1.98 -4.97
N ALA A 59 14.06 -1.55 -6.01
CA ALA A 59 14.40 -2.42 -7.14
C ALA A 59 15.42 -3.50 -6.72
N ALA A 60 16.50 -3.10 -6.04
CA ALA A 60 17.48 -4.04 -5.50
C ALA A 60 16.86 -4.94 -4.41
N ALA A 61 16.07 -4.35 -3.50
CA ALA A 61 15.37 -5.10 -2.46
C ALA A 61 14.45 -6.18 -3.05
N MET A 62 13.72 -5.87 -4.13
CA MET A 62 12.85 -6.84 -4.79
C MET A 62 13.63 -8.03 -5.33
N GLU A 63 14.79 -7.82 -5.94
CA GLU A 63 15.65 -8.93 -6.39
C GLU A 63 16.18 -9.75 -5.21
N SER A 64 16.61 -9.10 -4.13
CA SER A 64 17.06 -9.77 -2.92
C SER A 64 15.94 -10.57 -2.24
N PHE A 65 14.70 -10.05 -2.20
CA PHE A 65 13.54 -10.80 -1.71
C PHE A 65 13.16 -11.99 -2.62
N LYS A 66 13.34 -11.91 -3.95
CA LYS A 66 13.17 -13.06 -4.86
C LYS A 66 14.18 -14.16 -4.54
N HIS A 67 15.43 -13.79 -4.31
CA HIS A 67 16.44 -14.75 -3.90
C HIS A 67 16.13 -15.35 -2.53
N LEU A 68 15.68 -14.55 -1.57
CA LEU A 68 15.23 -15.04 -0.27
C LEU A 68 14.09 -16.05 -0.44
N GLN A 69 13.07 -15.71 -1.22
CA GLN A 69 11.93 -16.59 -1.47
C GLN A 69 12.36 -17.95 -2.04
N ALA A 70 13.39 -17.96 -2.89
CA ALA A 70 13.88 -19.19 -3.50
C ALA A 70 14.65 -20.11 -2.52
N VAL A 71 15.22 -19.56 -1.45
CA VAL A 71 16.08 -20.31 -0.51
C VAL A 71 15.51 -20.42 0.89
N ALA A 72 14.46 -19.68 1.22
CA ALA A 72 13.90 -19.62 2.57
C ALA A 72 13.29 -20.98 2.98
N GLU A 73 13.75 -21.50 4.10
CA GLU A 73 13.19 -22.67 4.79
C GLU A 73 12.45 -22.23 6.05
N ASN A 74 12.95 -21.19 6.73
CA ASN A 74 12.32 -20.61 7.91
C ASN A 74 10.98 -19.95 7.54
N PRO A 75 9.88 -20.26 8.25
CA PRO A 75 8.56 -19.64 8.01
C PRO A 75 8.56 -18.11 8.07
N GLU A 76 9.32 -17.51 8.99
CA GLU A 76 9.42 -16.05 9.14
C GLU A 76 10.07 -15.42 7.90
N ASN A 77 11.12 -16.03 7.38
CA ASN A 77 11.80 -15.56 6.17
C ASN A 77 10.93 -15.77 4.91
N LYS A 78 10.13 -16.85 4.87
CA LYS A 78 9.14 -17.04 3.79
C LYS A 78 8.10 -15.94 3.77
N GLU A 79 7.56 -15.58 4.94
CA GLU A 79 6.60 -14.48 5.07
C GLU A 79 7.27 -13.15 4.73
N ALA A 80 8.46 -12.88 5.27
CA ALA A 80 9.21 -11.66 5.00
C ALA A 80 9.52 -11.47 3.52
N ALA A 81 9.90 -12.54 2.80
CA ALA A 81 10.14 -12.50 1.37
C ALA A 81 8.89 -12.12 0.58
N LYS A 82 7.74 -12.75 0.86
CA LYS A 82 6.47 -12.45 0.19
C LYS A 82 5.99 -11.04 0.47
N LEU A 83 6.06 -10.62 1.73
CA LEU A 83 5.68 -9.27 2.16
C LEU A 83 6.59 -8.22 1.53
N GLY A 84 7.90 -8.45 1.53
CA GLY A 84 8.88 -7.57 0.89
C GLY A 84 8.66 -7.43 -0.61
N LEU A 85 8.43 -8.54 -1.31
CA LEU A 85 8.09 -8.54 -2.75
C LEU A 85 6.84 -7.71 -3.04
N MET A 86 5.78 -7.91 -2.26
CA MET A 86 4.53 -7.16 -2.42
C MET A 86 4.74 -5.65 -2.25
N ARG A 87 5.43 -5.25 -1.18
CA ARG A 87 5.71 -3.85 -0.88
C ARG A 87 6.60 -3.18 -1.93
N CYS A 88 7.68 -3.87 -2.33
CA CYS A 88 8.58 -3.35 -3.37
C CYS A 88 7.86 -3.19 -4.71
N ALA A 89 7.03 -4.15 -5.11
CA ALA A 89 6.27 -4.08 -6.35
C ALA A 89 5.25 -2.94 -6.35
N GLU A 90 4.58 -2.69 -5.22
CA GLU A 90 3.70 -1.53 -5.06
C GLU A 90 4.48 -0.22 -5.17
N LEU A 91 5.58 -0.08 -4.42
CA LEU A 91 6.39 1.15 -4.36
C LEU A 91 7.11 1.46 -5.68
N THR A 92 7.38 0.45 -6.50
CA THR A 92 7.97 0.61 -7.84
C THR A 92 6.93 0.70 -8.96
N GLY A 93 5.64 0.72 -8.62
CA GLY A 93 4.56 0.87 -9.60
C GLY A 93 4.41 -0.32 -10.55
N GLN A 94 4.62 -1.54 -10.06
CA GLN A 94 4.51 -2.79 -10.81
C GLN A 94 3.23 -3.55 -10.41
N PRO A 95 2.05 -3.18 -10.90
CA PRO A 95 0.78 -3.70 -10.38
C PRO A 95 0.60 -5.20 -10.63
N GLN A 96 1.18 -5.76 -11.70
CA GLN A 96 1.10 -7.19 -11.97
C GLN A 96 1.89 -8.00 -10.93
N GLU A 97 3.10 -7.56 -10.61
CA GLU A 97 3.96 -8.20 -9.61
C GLU A 97 3.36 -8.03 -8.21
N ALA A 98 2.84 -6.85 -7.89
CA ALA A 98 2.15 -6.57 -6.64
C ALA A 98 0.92 -7.48 -6.45
N LEU A 99 0.13 -7.70 -7.51
CA LEU A 99 -1.02 -8.60 -7.50
C LEU A 99 -0.60 -10.04 -7.24
N LEU A 100 0.45 -10.52 -7.91
CA LEU A 100 0.96 -11.88 -7.73
C LEU A 100 1.46 -12.10 -6.29
N ALA A 101 2.28 -11.17 -5.79
CA ALA A 101 2.83 -11.25 -4.44
C ALA A 101 1.75 -11.15 -3.35
N ALA A 102 0.76 -10.24 -3.51
CA ALA A 102 -0.35 -10.13 -2.58
C ALA A 102 -1.23 -11.41 -2.56
N ASN A 103 -1.50 -11.98 -3.73
CA ASN A 103 -2.24 -13.24 -3.81
C ASN A 103 -1.50 -14.41 -3.16
N ASP A 104 -0.17 -14.45 -3.30
CA ASP A 104 0.63 -15.51 -2.69
C ASP A 104 0.71 -15.36 -1.16
N LEU A 105 0.87 -14.12 -0.70
CA LEU A 105 0.86 -13.81 0.73
C LEU A 105 -0.50 -14.15 1.39
N LEU A 106 -1.61 -13.82 0.74
CA LEU A 106 -2.96 -14.07 1.26
C LEU A 106 -3.36 -15.55 1.32
N LYS A 107 -2.54 -16.47 0.78
CA LYS A 107 -2.71 -17.92 0.96
C LYS A 107 -2.12 -18.43 2.27
N GLU A 108 -1.30 -17.63 2.93
CA GLU A 108 -0.69 -18.04 4.21
C GLU A 108 -1.76 -18.17 5.31
N PRO A 109 -1.77 -19.29 6.07
CA PRO A 109 -2.87 -19.59 6.99
C PRO A 109 -2.85 -18.80 8.29
N LYS A 110 -1.76 -18.10 8.59
CA LYS A 110 -1.52 -17.44 9.90
C LYS A 110 -0.99 -16.02 9.75
N LEU A 111 -1.53 -15.25 8.80
CA LEU A 111 -1.19 -13.83 8.69
C LEU A 111 -1.76 -13.03 9.84
N SER A 112 -1.01 -12.04 10.31
CA SER A 112 -1.57 -11.03 11.22
C SER A 112 -2.68 -10.25 10.52
N PRO A 113 -3.67 -9.73 11.28
CA PRO A 113 -4.73 -8.89 10.71
C PRO A 113 -4.18 -7.68 9.95
N GLU A 114 -3.07 -7.10 10.41
CA GLU A 114 -2.41 -5.96 9.81
C GLU A 114 -1.84 -6.31 8.42
N ILE A 115 -1.07 -7.41 8.33
CA ILE A 115 -0.50 -7.89 7.07
C ILE A 115 -1.60 -8.31 6.10
N MET A 116 -2.65 -8.97 6.61
CA MET A 116 -3.80 -9.35 5.78
C MET A 116 -4.50 -8.12 5.19
N SER A 117 -4.70 -7.08 5.99
CA SER A 117 -5.31 -5.82 5.55
C SER A 117 -4.44 -5.11 4.51
N GLU A 118 -3.12 -5.02 4.74
CA GLU A 118 -2.16 -4.46 3.79
C GLU A 118 -2.16 -5.23 2.48
N ALA A 119 -2.10 -6.55 2.52
CA ALA A 119 -2.08 -7.38 1.31
C ALA A 119 -3.38 -7.24 0.49
N ARG A 120 -4.54 -7.15 1.14
CA ARG A 120 -5.81 -6.87 0.47
C ARG A 120 -5.82 -5.47 -0.16
N TYR A 121 -5.28 -4.48 0.54
CA TYR A 121 -5.18 -3.12 0.02
C TYR A 121 -4.31 -3.05 -1.23
N VAL A 122 -3.11 -3.62 -1.19
CA VAL A 122 -2.22 -3.69 -2.36
C VAL A 122 -2.88 -4.45 -3.51
N ARG A 123 -3.57 -5.56 -3.23
CA ARG A 123 -4.29 -6.33 -4.24
C ARG A 123 -5.42 -5.52 -4.90
N ALA A 124 -6.20 -4.81 -4.10
CA ALA A 124 -7.28 -3.96 -4.62
C ALA A 124 -6.74 -2.85 -5.52
N LYS A 125 -5.67 -2.16 -5.10
CA LYS A 125 -5.00 -1.13 -5.92
C LYS A 125 -4.42 -1.70 -7.21
N ALA A 126 -3.80 -2.88 -7.13
CA ALA A 126 -3.29 -3.57 -8.32
C ALA A 126 -4.41 -3.90 -9.31
N TYR A 127 -5.55 -4.42 -8.83
CA TYR A 127 -6.71 -4.65 -9.69
C TYR A 127 -7.23 -3.39 -10.36
N ILE A 128 -7.31 -2.28 -9.63
CA ILE A 128 -7.73 -0.99 -10.19
C ILE A 128 -6.75 -0.52 -11.28
N SER A 129 -5.44 -0.58 -10.99
CA SER A 129 -4.40 -0.19 -11.95
C SER A 129 -4.42 -1.05 -13.22
N LEU A 130 -4.79 -2.32 -13.09
CA LEU A 130 -4.91 -3.27 -14.20
C LEU A 130 -6.28 -3.22 -14.91
N LYS A 131 -7.14 -2.25 -14.58
CA LYS A 131 -8.50 -2.11 -15.14
C LYS A 131 -9.38 -3.33 -14.89
N GLN A 132 -9.25 -3.94 -13.71
CA GLN A 132 -10.03 -5.08 -13.25
C GLN A 132 -10.84 -4.70 -11.99
N GLU A 133 -11.45 -3.53 -12.02
CA GLU A 133 -12.06 -2.85 -10.86
C GLU A 133 -13.08 -3.72 -10.11
N ASN A 134 -13.85 -4.55 -10.82
CA ASN A 134 -14.82 -5.44 -10.19
C ASN A 134 -14.18 -6.46 -9.23
N LYS A 135 -12.90 -6.83 -9.47
CA LYS A 135 -12.18 -7.74 -8.58
C LYS A 135 -11.69 -7.05 -7.31
N ALA A 136 -11.54 -5.72 -7.33
CA ALA A 136 -11.15 -4.94 -6.16
C ALA A 136 -12.28 -4.80 -5.13
N LEU A 137 -13.54 -4.92 -5.53
CA LEU A 137 -14.70 -4.61 -4.68
C LEU A 137 -14.74 -5.41 -3.37
N ALA A 138 -14.40 -6.69 -3.40
CA ALA A 138 -14.44 -7.54 -2.21
C ALA A 138 -13.40 -7.08 -1.15
N ASP A 139 -12.19 -6.79 -1.60
CA ASP A 139 -11.12 -6.31 -0.73
C ASP A 139 -11.41 -4.92 -0.19
N LEU A 140 -11.86 -3.99 -1.05
CA LEU A 140 -12.21 -2.63 -0.63
C LEU A 140 -13.36 -2.63 0.39
N LYS A 141 -14.37 -3.48 0.22
CA LYS A 141 -15.46 -3.64 1.19
C LYS A 141 -14.95 -4.10 2.55
N GLU A 142 -14.01 -5.03 2.57
CA GLU A 142 -13.46 -5.55 3.82
C GLU A 142 -12.60 -4.52 4.54
N ILE A 143 -11.65 -3.91 3.81
CA ILE A 143 -10.70 -2.94 4.38
C ILE A 143 -11.44 -1.67 4.86
N SER A 144 -12.44 -1.20 4.11
CA SER A 144 -13.20 0.01 4.41
C SER A 144 -14.08 -0.06 5.65
N LYS A 145 -14.15 -1.22 6.31
CA LYS A 145 -14.85 -1.36 7.61
C LYS A 145 -14.15 -0.61 8.74
N ASP A 146 -12.83 -0.43 8.65
CA ASP A 146 -12.06 0.32 9.65
C ASP A 146 -11.39 1.57 9.05
N THR A 147 -12.15 2.65 9.00
CA THR A 147 -11.69 3.96 8.50
C THR A 147 -10.74 4.71 9.45
N ARG A 148 -10.42 4.14 10.60
CA ARG A 148 -9.40 4.69 11.51
C ARG A 148 -7.99 4.49 10.96
N THR A 149 -7.79 3.48 10.10
CA THR A 149 -6.55 3.28 9.37
C THR A 149 -6.54 4.09 8.08
N ILE A 150 -5.33 4.48 7.63
CA ILE A 150 -5.19 5.21 6.36
C ILE A 150 -5.68 4.40 5.17
N HIS A 151 -5.36 3.09 5.13
CA HIS A 151 -5.81 2.18 4.07
C HIS A 151 -7.33 2.00 4.08
N GLY A 152 -7.95 1.96 5.26
CA GLY A 152 -9.40 1.87 5.39
C GLY A 152 -10.12 3.12 4.92
N ALA A 153 -9.59 4.31 5.25
CA ALA A 153 -10.14 5.57 4.78
C ALA A 153 -10.01 5.71 3.26
N GLU A 154 -8.84 5.42 2.69
CA GLU A 154 -8.63 5.39 1.24
C GLU A 154 -9.54 4.35 0.57
N ALA A 155 -9.62 3.13 1.10
CA ALA A 155 -10.46 2.08 0.56
C ALA A 155 -11.95 2.47 0.55
N LYS A 156 -12.41 3.21 1.57
CA LYS A 156 -13.79 3.71 1.63
C LYS A 156 -14.07 4.69 0.50
N TYR A 157 -13.14 5.61 0.25
CA TYR A 157 -13.22 6.53 -0.88
C TYR A 157 -13.18 5.78 -2.22
N LEU A 158 -12.21 4.88 -2.42
CA LEU A 158 -12.07 4.11 -3.66
C LEU A 158 -13.30 3.24 -3.95
N LEU A 159 -13.90 2.65 -2.92
CA LEU A 159 -15.13 1.87 -3.05
C LEU A 159 -16.28 2.73 -3.60
N ALA A 160 -16.46 3.93 -3.05
CA ALA A 160 -17.46 4.87 -3.54
C ALA A 160 -17.16 5.35 -4.97
N GLN A 161 -15.88 5.61 -5.26
CA GLN A 161 -15.42 6.02 -6.61
C GLN A 161 -15.76 4.94 -7.66
N LEU A 162 -15.50 3.67 -7.36
CA LEU A 162 -15.83 2.58 -8.28
C LEU A 162 -17.33 2.48 -8.55
N TYR A 163 -18.19 2.65 -7.54
CA TYR A 163 -19.63 2.68 -7.75
C TYR A 163 -20.04 3.89 -8.60
N TYR A 164 -19.48 5.07 -8.33
CA TYR A 164 -19.73 6.28 -9.11
C TYR A 164 -19.33 6.10 -10.58
N ASP A 165 -18.16 5.53 -10.85
CA ASP A 165 -17.65 5.30 -12.21
C ASP A 165 -18.53 4.30 -12.97
N ASN A 166 -19.10 3.31 -12.27
CA ASN A 166 -20.07 2.35 -12.79
C ASN A 166 -21.50 2.89 -12.89
N LYS A 167 -21.73 4.20 -12.63
CA LYS A 167 -23.05 4.86 -12.66
C LYS A 167 -24.03 4.37 -11.59
N ASP A 168 -23.55 3.70 -10.55
CA ASP A 168 -24.33 3.33 -9.37
C ASP A 168 -24.23 4.44 -8.31
N ASP A 169 -24.86 5.59 -8.62
CA ASP A 169 -24.84 6.77 -7.76
C ASP A 169 -25.50 6.52 -6.41
N THR A 170 -26.50 5.67 -6.36
CA THR A 170 -27.22 5.36 -5.11
C THR A 170 -26.32 4.64 -4.12
N THR A 171 -25.60 3.61 -4.58
CA THR A 171 -24.66 2.90 -3.72
C THR A 171 -23.45 3.77 -3.36
N ALA A 172 -22.91 4.53 -4.32
CA ALA A 172 -21.81 5.47 -4.05
C ALA A 172 -22.18 6.50 -2.99
N GLN A 173 -23.38 7.11 -3.10
CA GLN A 173 -23.91 8.06 -2.13
C GLN A 173 -24.04 7.44 -0.74
N THR A 174 -24.61 6.22 -0.65
CA THR A 174 -24.75 5.49 0.62
C THR A 174 -23.39 5.26 1.31
N VAL A 175 -22.39 4.82 0.55
CA VAL A 175 -21.02 4.60 1.07
C VAL A 175 -20.41 5.91 1.60
N LEU A 176 -20.59 7.02 0.86
CA LEU A 176 -20.03 8.32 1.23
C LEU A 176 -20.75 8.94 2.43
N MET A 177 -22.07 8.86 2.50
CA MET A 177 -22.83 9.33 3.65
C MET A 177 -22.38 8.61 4.93
N ASN A 178 -22.27 7.28 4.86
CA ASN A 178 -21.74 6.49 5.97
C ASN A 178 -20.30 6.89 6.35
N PHE A 179 -19.45 7.20 5.36
CA PHE A 179 -18.09 7.66 5.60
C PHE A 179 -18.04 9.00 6.33
N ILE A 180 -18.89 9.94 5.92
CA ILE A 180 -19.00 11.27 6.52
C ILE A 180 -19.56 11.20 7.94
N GLU A 181 -20.61 10.40 8.16
CA GLU A 181 -21.25 10.23 9.47
C GLU A 181 -20.31 9.60 10.51
N ASN A 182 -19.56 8.58 10.13
CA ASN A 182 -18.63 7.92 11.03
C ASN A 182 -17.29 8.66 11.18
N GLY A 183 -16.94 9.47 10.21
CA GLY A 183 -15.69 10.21 10.20
C GLY A 183 -14.43 9.35 10.10
N THR A 184 -13.28 10.02 10.10
CA THR A 184 -11.95 9.41 10.09
C THR A 184 -10.91 10.43 10.55
N PRO A 185 -9.78 10.02 11.17
CA PRO A 185 -8.65 10.92 11.41
C PRO A 185 -7.93 11.34 10.12
N HIS A 186 -8.14 10.62 9.00
CA HIS A 186 -7.50 10.84 7.71
C HIS A 186 -8.28 11.87 6.87
N GLN A 187 -8.16 13.14 7.23
CA GLN A 187 -8.97 14.25 6.70
C GLN A 187 -8.90 14.40 5.17
N TYR A 188 -7.76 14.08 4.55
CA TYR A 188 -7.62 14.10 3.10
C TYR A 188 -8.63 13.17 2.40
N TRP A 189 -8.73 11.92 2.85
CA TRP A 189 -9.66 10.95 2.26
C TRP A 189 -11.12 11.31 2.52
N LEU A 190 -11.41 11.88 3.69
CA LEU A 190 -12.74 12.39 4.00
C LEU A 190 -13.10 13.55 3.06
N ALA A 191 -12.19 14.50 2.84
CA ALA A 191 -12.37 15.61 1.92
C ALA A 191 -12.62 15.13 0.48
N ARG A 192 -11.85 14.12 0.02
CA ARG A 192 -12.10 13.46 -1.27
C ARG A 192 -13.50 12.84 -1.34
N GLY A 193 -13.97 12.27 -0.23
CA GLY A 193 -15.34 11.75 -0.10
C GLY A 193 -16.41 12.84 -0.24
N PHE A 194 -16.23 13.98 0.41
CA PHE A 194 -17.14 15.14 0.27
C PHE A 194 -17.20 15.65 -1.17
N ILE A 195 -16.06 15.74 -1.85
CA ILE A 195 -15.98 16.18 -3.24
C ILE A 195 -16.72 15.20 -4.16
N LEU A 196 -16.49 13.90 -3.98
CA LEU A 196 -17.17 12.88 -4.77
C LEU A 196 -18.69 12.88 -4.53
N LEU A 197 -19.13 13.13 -3.29
CA LEU A 197 -20.56 13.28 -2.97
C LEU A 197 -21.14 14.50 -3.68
N ALA A 198 -20.42 15.62 -3.73
CA ALA A 198 -20.84 16.78 -4.51
C ALA A 198 -20.91 16.48 -6.01
N ASP A 199 -19.95 15.72 -6.57
CA ASP A 199 -19.98 15.28 -7.97
C ASP A 199 -21.21 14.40 -8.28
N ILE A 200 -21.65 13.58 -7.33
CA ILE A 200 -22.91 12.80 -7.45
C ILE A 200 -24.11 13.74 -7.53
N TYR A 201 -24.22 14.72 -6.63
CA TYR A 201 -25.32 15.68 -6.66
C TYR A 201 -25.33 16.53 -7.93
N ILE A 202 -24.15 16.96 -8.43
CA ILE A 202 -24.05 17.66 -9.72
C ILE A 202 -24.58 16.78 -10.86
N ARG A 203 -24.23 15.51 -10.90
CA ARG A 203 -24.70 14.56 -11.91
C ARG A 203 -26.21 14.32 -11.83
N GLN A 204 -26.78 14.43 -10.63
CA GLN A 204 -28.23 14.35 -10.40
C GLN A 204 -28.98 15.66 -10.69
N GLY A 205 -28.26 16.76 -10.95
CA GLY A 205 -28.85 18.08 -11.18
C GLY A 205 -29.21 18.83 -9.90
N ASP A 206 -28.73 18.38 -8.73
CA ASP A 206 -28.95 19.03 -7.46
C ASP A 206 -27.75 19.93 -7.10
N ASP A 207 -27.65 21.06 -7.81
CA ASP A 207 -26.57 22.04 -7.63
C ASP A 207 -26.61 22.65 -6.21
N PHE A 208 -27.78 22.69 -5.57
CA PHE A 208 -27.92 23.23 -4.22
C PHE A 208 -27.22 22.34 -3.20
N GLN A 209 -27.50 21.05 -3.18
CA GLN A 209 -26.83 20.10 -2.28
C GLN A 209 -25.31 20.05 -2.56
N ALA A 210 -24.90 19.99 -3.82
CA ALA A 210 -23.49 20.02 -4.18
C ALA A 210 -22.78 21.26 -3.59
N ARG A 211 -23.38 22.44 -3.73
CA ARG A 211 -22.83 23.69 -3.17
C ARG A 211 -22.73 23.64 -1.66
N GLN A 212 -23.72 23.08 -0.95
CA GLN A 212 -23.69 22.97 0.52
C GLN A 212 -22.50 22.14 0.99
N TYR A 213 -22.28 20.96 0.39
CA TYR A 213 -21.15 20.09 0.75
C TYR A 213 -19.80 20.74 0.44
N LEU A 214 -19.65 21.34 -0.74
CA LEU A 214 -18.39 22.00 -1.16
C LEU A 214 -18.07 23.23 -0.28
N THR A 215 -19.06 24.05 0.04
CA THR A 215 -18.87 25.22 0.91
C THR A 215 -18.54 24.82 2.35
N SER A 216 -19.21 23.78 2.85
CA SER A 216 -18.90 23.22 4.18
C SER A 216 -17.45 22.72 4.23
N LEU A 217 -17.03 21.99 3.21
CA LEU A 217 -15.66 21.50 3.12
C LEU A 217 -14.65 22.64 3.02
N GLN A 218 -14.90 23.66 2.18
CA GLN A 218 -14.04 24.83 2.02
C GLN A 218 -13.80 25.57 3.34
N ASN A 219 -14.83 25.68 4.18
CA ASN A 219 -14.75 26.37 5.46
C ASN A 219 -13.98 25.58 6.53
N ASN A 220 -13.99 24.25 6.46
CA ASN A 220 -13.50 23.38 7.53
C ASN A 220 -12.19 22.67 7.21
N TYR A 221 -11.88 22.42 5.94
CA TYR A 221 -10.65 21.75 5.54
C TYR A 221 -9.45 22.69 5.61
N LYS A 222 -8.33 22.20 6.18
CA LYS A 222 -7.11 23.01 6.42
C LYS A 222 -5.85 22.35 5.81
N GLY A 223 -6.01 21.38 4.90
CA GLY A 223 -4.87 20.78 4.22
C GLY A 223 -4.20 21.76 3.24
N ASP A 224 -2.91 21.58 3.03
CA ASP A 224 -2.12 22.27 2.00
C ASP A 224 -1.85 21.30 0.84
N ASP A 225 -2.90 21.02 0.09
CA ASP A 225 -2.93 20.06 -1.01
C ASP A 225 -3.93 20.51 -2.09
N GLU A 226 -4.25 19.63 -3.05
CA GLU A 226 -5.13 19.95 -4.19
C GLU A 226 -6.61 20.11 -3.83
N ILE A 227 -7.03 19.80 -2.61
CA ILE A 227 -8.46 19.82 -2.22
C ILE A 227 -9.08 21.20 -2.43
N ALA A 228 -8.38 22.29 -2.06
CA ALA A 228 -8.87 23.65 -2.25
C ALA A 228 -9.15 23.94 -3.74
N ALA A 229 -8.23 23.61 -4.62
CA ALA A 229 -8.39 23.78 -6.06
C ALA A 229 -9.54 22.92 -6.62
N MET A 230 -9.69 21.70 -6.13
CA MET A 230 -10.79 20.80 -6.52
C MET A 230 -12.17 21.38 -6.14
N ILE A 231 -12.27 22.03 -4.98
CA ILE A 231 -13.50 22.68 -4.51
C ILE A 231 -13.82 23.89 -5.40
N GLU A 232 -12.84 24.77 -5.64
CA GLU A 232 -13.02 25.99 -6.44
C GLU A 232 -13.44 25.66 -7.88
N ASP A 233 -12.84 24.66 -8.51
CA ASP A 233 -13.21 24.21 -9.85
C ASP A 233 -14.69 23.84 -9.93
N ARG A 234 -15.20 23.10 -8.93
CA ARG A 234 -16.60 22.67 -8.90
C ARG A 234 -17.56 23.80 -8.57
N LEU A 235 -17.24 24.61 -7.57
CA LEU A 235 -18.07 25.78 -7.21
C LEU A 235 -18.20 26.77 -8.37
N GLY A 236 -17.12 26.95 -9.15
CA GLY A 236 -17.12 27.81 -10.33
C GLY A 236 -18.03 27.33 -11.46
N LYS A 237 -18.28 26.03 -11.55
CA LYS A 237 -19.14 25.39 -12.58
C LYS A 237 -20.61 25.34 -12.18
N LEU A 238 -20.94 25.46 -10.90
CA LEU A 238 -22.32 25.43 -10.42
C LEU A 238 -23.05 26.73 -10.77
N LYS A 239 -24.29 26.60 -11.29
CA LYS A 239 -25.14 27.74 -11.58
C LYS A 239 -25.44 28.54 -10.30
N LYS A 240 -25.47 29.86 -10.43
CA LYS A 240 -25.85 30.75 -9.33
C LYS A 240 -27.29 30.59 -8.91
#